data_4760025db66f41a431bfc42caf187348
#
_entry.id   4760025db66f41a431bfc42caf187348
#
_cell.length_a   1.000
_cell.length_b   1.000
_cell.length_c   1.000
_cell.angle_alpha   90.00
_cell.angle_beta   90.00
_cell.angle_gamma   90.00
#
_symmetry.space_group_name_H-M   'P 1'
#
loop_
_entity.id
_entity.type
_entity.pdbx_description
1 polymer ?
#
loop_
_entity_poly.entity_id
_entity_poly.type
_entity_poly.pdbx_seq_one_letter_code
_entity_poly.pdbx_strand_id
1 'polypeptide(L)'
;MLRFDYSNALSFLRQEELDYITPQVTVAHVQLHQKSGPGNDYLGWVDLPAKYDKAEFARIRKAAAKIRKDSDVLIVIGIGGSYLGARAAIELLTHSFNNLLPKRLRKGPQIIFAGNSISSTYLADLFDLLEGKDVSVNVISKSGTTTEPAIAFRIFKSYMEEKYGKEGARSRIYATTDQARGALKGLADGEGYETFVVPDDVGGRYSILTAVGLLPIAVAGVDIRELMRGAKDAMKEFRNPELSENACYQYAAARNVLLRKGYNIEIMVNYEPSLHFFTEWWKQLFGESEGKDGKGIFPAGVDNSTD
;
A
#
# COMPACT_ATOMS: atom_id res chain seq x y z
N MET A 1 16.56 6.13 -11.00
CA MET A 1 15.55 6.61 -11.96
C MET A 1 14.91 5.39 -12.62
N LEU A 2 13.60 5.31 -12.65
CA LEU A 2 12.87 4.23 -13.30
C LEU A 2 12.91 4.48 -14.81
N ARG A 3 13.13 3.42 -15.61
CA ARG A 3 13.04 3.49 -17.06
C ARG A 3 11.87 2.63 -17.52
N PHE A 4 11.13 3.13 -18.51
CA PHE A 4 10.16 2.37 -19.26
C PHE A 4 10.70 2.17 -20.67
N ASP A 5 10.88 0.92 -21.07
CA ASP A 5 11.33 0.55 -22.41
C ASP A 5 10.27 -0.33 -23.07
N TYR A 6 9.68 0.17 -24.14
CA TYR A 6 8.67 -0.54 -24.94
C TYR A 6 9.19 -0.92 -26.35
N SER A 7 10.50 -0.91 -26.54
CA SER A 7 11.11 -1.22 -27.84
C SER A 7 10.66 -2.57 -28.40
N ASN A 8 10.51 -3.58 -27.54
CA ASN A 8 10.02 -4.91 -27.92
C ASN A 8 8.52 -4.91 -28.30
N ALA A 9 7.77 -3.90 -27.95
CA ALA A 9 6.36 -3.75 -28.33
C ALA A 9 6.18 -3.03 -29.67
N LEU A 10 7.24 -2.48 -30.28
CA LEU A 10 7.15 -1.71 -31.54
C LEU A 10 6.74 -2.57 -32.74
N SER A 11 6.81 -3.89 -32.67
CA SER A 11 6.17 -4.78 -33.68
C SER A 11 4.64 -4.77 -33.60
N PHE A 12 4.08 -4.34 -32.47
CA PHE A 12 2.64 -4.27 -32.19
C PHE A 12 2.13 -2.84 -32.08
N LEU A 13 3.03 -1.87 -31.85
CA LEU A 13 2.75 -0.45 -31.70
C LEU A 13 3.49 0.35 -32.80
N ARG A 14 2.78 1.13 -33.58
CA ARG A 14 3.42 2.06 -34.51
C ARG A 14 3.55 3.45 -33.91
N GLN A 15 4.56 4.19 -34.28
CA GLN A 15 4.79 5.54 -33.77
C GLN A 15 3.58 6.48 -34.08
N GLU A 16 2.98 6.34 -35.23
CA GLU A 16 1.80 7.14 -35.62
C GLU A 16 0.60 6.89 -34.69
N GLU A 17 0.50 5.72 -34.09
CA GLU A 17 -0.57 5.41 -33.11
C GLU A 17 -0.33 6.09 -31.78
N LEU A 18 0.94 6.20 -31.37
CA LEU A 18 1.33 6.95 -30.17
C LEU A 18 1.16 8.47 -30.40
N ASP A 19 1.49 8.95 -31.60
CA ASP A 19 1.27 10.34 -31.97
C ASP A 19 -0.23 10.69 -31.99
N TYR A 20 -1.05 9.77 -32.50
CA TYR A 20 -2.52 9.94 -32.57
C TYR A 20 -3.17 9.98 -31.15
N ILE A 21 -2.64 9.27 -30.16
CA ILE A 21 -3.21 9.28 -28.80
C ILE A 21 -2.74 10.48 -27.96
N THR A 22 -1.69 11.20 -28.40
CA THR A 22 -1.09 12.31 -27.65
C THR A 22 -2.11 13.36 -27.17
N PRO A 23 -3.09 13.83 -27.99
CA PRO A 23 -4.10 14.79 -27.52
C PRO A 23 -4.93 14.25 -26.34
N GLN A 24 -5.21 12.95 -26.31
CA GLN A 24 -5.95 12.33 -25.19
C GLN A 24 -5.10 12.27 -23.93
N VAL A 25 -3.80 11.99 -24.05
CA VAL A 25 -2.85 12.04 -22.92
C VAL A 25 -2.78 13.45 -22.35
N THR A 26 -2.74 14.48 -23.22
CA THR A 26 -2.76 15.89 -22.80
C THR A 26 -4.02 16.23 -22.01
N VAL A 27 -5.19 15.81 -22.47
CA VAL A 27 -6.45 16.02 -21.74
C VAL A 27 -6.44 15.30 -20.39
N ALA A 28 -5.99 14.04 -20.36
CA ALA A 28 -5.88 13.27 -19.11
C ALA A 28 -4.89 13.92 -18.14
N HIS A 29 -3.75 14.44 -18.61
CA HIS A 29 -2.82 15.22 -17.81
C HIS A 29 -3.49 16.43 -17.14
N VAL A 30 -4.22 17.22 -17.93
CA VAL A 30 -4.93 18.41 -17.42
C VAL A 30 -5.96 18.00 -16.36
N GLN A 31 -6.77 16.99 -16.63
CA GLN A 31 -7.78 16.49 -15.69
C GLN A 31 -7.16 16.00 -14.39
N LEU A 32 -6.05 15.24 -14.45
CA LEU A 32 -5.34 14.74 -13.30
C LEU A 32 -4.79 15.86 -12.42
N HIS A 33 -4.07 16.81 -13.01
CA HIS A 33 -3.37 17.85 -12.27
C HIS A 33 -4.26 19.02 -11.83
N GLN A 34 -5.35 19.28 -12.57
CA GLN A 34 -6.38 20.25 -12.17
C GLN A 34 -7.46 19.62 -11.27
N LYS A 35 -7.37 18.30 -11.04
CA LYS A 35 -8.37 17.55 -10.27
C LYS A 35 -9.79 17.78 -10.81
N SER A 36 -9.94 17.70 -12.13
CA SER A 36 -11.21 17.89 -12.84
C SER A 36 -11.59 16.60 -13.57
N GLY A 37 -12.75 16.13 -13.50
CA GLY A 37 -13.17 14.88 -14.13
C GLY A 37 -13.66 13.84 -13.12
N PRO A 38 -14.17 12.69 -13.59
CA PRO A 38 -14.68 11.64 -12.73
C PRO A 38 -13.62 11.11 -11.78
N GLY A 39 -13.98 10.98 -10.48
CA GLY A 39 -13.06 10.48 -9.44
C GLY A 39 -12.09 11.51 -8.87
N ASN A 40 -12.28 12.78 -9.18
CA ASN A 40 -11.44 13.89 -8.69
C ASN A 40 -11.40 14.00 -7.15
N ASP A 41 -12.42 13.51 -6.46
CA ASP A 41 -12.48 13.46 -5.00
C ASP A 41 -11.38 12.58 -4.37
N TYR A 42 -10.76 11.69 -5.18
CA TYR A 42 -9.75 10.73 -4.72
C TYR A 42 -8.35 10.98 -5.28
N LEU A 43 -8.04 12.20 -5.68
CA LEU A 43 -6.74 12.59 -6.25
C LEU A 43 -5.77 13.21 -5.24
N GLY A 44 -6.00 13.03 -3.94
CA GLY A 44 -5.09 13.50 -2.88
C GLY A 44 -3.67 12.93 -3.00
N TRP A 45 -3.55 11.70 -3.49
CA TRP A 45 -2.27 11.01 -3.67
C TRP A 45 -1.32 11.72 -4.64
N VAL A 46 -1.83 12.49 -5.62
CA VAL A 46 -1.02 13.19 -6.64
C VAL A 46 -0.04 14.17 -6.02
N ASP A 47 -0.49 14.93 -5.02
CA ASP A 47 0.32 15.95 -4.35
C ASP A 47 0.86 15.47 -2.98
N LEU A 48 0.43 14.32 -2.50
CA LEU A 48 0.74 13.80 -1.18
C LEU A 48 2.24 13.82 -0.84
N PRO A 49 3.17 13.43 -1.76
CA PRO A 49 4.60 13.43 -1.46
C PRO A 49 5.16 14.81 -1.09
N ALA A 50 4.50 15.89 -1.51
CA ALA A 50 4.88 17.27 -1.17
C ALA A 50 4.05 17.85 -0.01
N LYS A 51 2.78 17.45 0.10
CA LYS A 51 1.78 18.08 0.99
C LYS A 51 1.37 17.24 2.21
N TYR A 52 2.05 16.11 2.48
CA TYR A 52 1.71 15.28 3.64
C TYR A 52 1.81 16.06 4.97
N ASP A 53 1.01 15.66 5.96
CA ASP A 53 1.05 16.23 7.31
C ASP A 53 2.38 15.88 8.00
N LYS A 54 3.17 16.91 8.29
CA LYS A 54 4.48 16.78 8.95
C LYS A 54 4.37 16.40 10.41
N ALA A 55 3.31 16.84 11.09
CA ALA A 55 3.08 16.52 12.50
C ALA A 55 2.67 15.05 12.64
N GLU A 56 1.75 14.56 11.80
CA GLU A 56 1.39 13.15 11.77
C GLU A 56 2.58 12.27 11.36
N PHE A 57 3.34 12.68 10.37
CA PHE A 57 4.56 11.97 9.98
C PHE A 57 5.57 11.83 11.12
N ALA A 58 5.74 12.88 11.94
CA ALA A 58 6.58 12.82 13.13
C ALA A 58 6.00 11.86 14.18
N ARG A 59 4.67 11.83 14.37
CA ARG A 59 3.99 10.87 15.25
C ARG A 59 4.18 9.44 14.77
N ILE A 60 4.03 9.17 13.48
CA ILE A 60 4.28 7.84 12.88
C ILE A 60 5.70 7.37 13.22
N ARG A 61 6.70 8.22 13.04
CA ARG A 61 8.09 7.88 13.37
C ARG A 61 8.29 7.59 14.87
N LYS A 62 7.65 8.37 15.72
CA LYS A 62 7.68 8.16 17.18
C LYS A 62 7.04 6.83 17.57
N ALA A 63 5.86 6.54 17.05
CA ALA A 63 5.15 5.27 17.28
C ALA A 63 5.98 4.09 16.75
N ALA A 64 6.53 4.19 15.54
CA ALA A 64 7.38 3.15 14.98
C ALA A 64 8.62 2.88 15.85
N ALA A 65 9.28 3.92 16.37
CA ALA A 65 10.41 3.78 17.27
C ALA A 65 10.02 3.07 18.59
N LYS A 66 8.85 3.42 19.14
CA LYS A 66 8.31 2.76 20.34
C LYS A 66 8.01 1.28 20.06
N ILE A 67 7.30 0.96 18.99
CA ILE A 67 6.97 -0.43 18.62
C ILE A 67 8.25 -1.27 18.43
N ARG A 68 9.25 -0.73 17.75
CA ARG A 68 10.55 -1.41 17.54
C ARG A 68 11.28 -1.70 18.83
N LYS A 69 11.13 -0.86 19.85
CA LYS A 69 11.71 -1.06 21.18
C LYS A 69 10.94 -2.08 21.99
N ASP A 70 9.60 -1.99 21.97
CA ASP A 70 8.72 -2.66 22.92
C ASP A 70 8.18 -4.00 22.43
N SER A 71 8.41 -4.36 21.15
CA SER A 71 7.78 -5.53 20.55
C SER A 71 8.76 -6.43 19.81
N ASP A 72 8.45 -7.71 19.79
CA ASP A 72 9.09 -8.73 18.97
C ASP A 72 8.34 -8.93 17.66
N VAL A 73 7.02 -8.68 17.69
CA VAL A 73 6.11 -8.82 16.55
C VAL A 73 5.19 -7.60 16.45
N LEU A 74 5.01 -7.08 15.26
CA LEU A 74 3.89 -6.20 14.90
C LEU A 74 2.89 -7.00 14.07
N ILE A 75 1.66 -7.09 14.57
CA ILE A 75 0.52 -7.59 13.78
C ILE A 75 -0.09 -6.41 13.04
N VAL A 76 -0.16 -6.49 11.73
CA VAL A 76 -0.83 -5.50 10.86
C VAL A 76 -2.13 -6.12 10.38
N ILE A 77 -3.25 -5.55 10.84
CA ILE A 77 -4.59 -6.03 10.50
C ILE A 77 -5.17 -5.14 9.42
N GLY A 78 -5.40 -5.69 8.24
CA GLY A 78 -5.97 -4.99 7.09
C GLY A 78 -6.18 -5.91 5.90
N ILE A 79 -6.94 -5.45 4.90
CA ILE A 79 -7.21 -6.17 3.66
C ILE A 79 -7.05 -5.24 2.45
N GLY A 80 -6.75 -5.79 1.29
CA GLY A 80 -6.62 -5.04 0.04
C GLY A 80 -5.62 -3.89 0.16
N GLY A 81 -6.04 -2.65 -0.16
CA GLY A 81 -5.20 -1.47 -0.08
C GLY A 81 -4.67 -1.14 1.31
N SER A 82 -5.30 -1.65 2.36
CA SER A 82 -4.84 -1.46 3.73
C SER A 82 -3.64 -2.34 4.11
N TYR A 83 -3.23 -3.29 3.26
CA TYR A 83 -2.06 -4.11 3.54
C TYR A 83 -1.13 -4.33 2.35
N LEU A 84 -1.65 -4.44 1.11
CA LEU A 84 -0.84 -4.84 -0.05
C LEU A 84 0.32 -3.88 -0.31
N GLY A 85 0.07 -2.56 -0.31
CA GLY A 85 1.12 -1.58 -0.56
C GLY A 85 2.20 -1.57 0.53
N ALA A 86 1.81 -1.68 1.81
CA ALA A 86 2.75 -1.79 2.92
C ALA A 86 3.58 -3.07 2.82
N ARG A 87 2.95 -4.20 2.53
CA ARG A 87 3.62 -5.49 2.38
C ARG A 87 4.59 -5.49 1.21
N ALA A 88 4.16 -4.95 0.06
CA ALA A 88 5.02 -4.79 -1.11
C ALA A 88 6.31 -4.01 -0.78
N ALA A 89 6.18 -2.86 -0.13
CA ALA A 89 7.35 -2.06 0.24
C ALA A 89 8.23 -2.76 1.29
N ILE A 90 7.65 -3.42 2.28
CA ILE A 90 8.41 -4.14 3.31
C ILE A 90 9.20 -5.29 2.68
N GLU A 91 8.56 -6.14 1.87
CA GLU A 91 9.23 -7.29 1.26
C GLU A 91 10.31 -6.87 0.25
N LEU A 92 10.05 -5.80 -0.53
CA LEU A 92 11.04 -5.27 -1.47
C LEU A 92 12.25 -4.61 -0.80
N LEU A 93 12.05 -3.91 0.32
CA LEU A 93 13.06 -3.03 0.93
C LEU A 93 13.75 -3.63 2.17
N THR A 94 13.39 -4.85 2.56
CA THR A 94 14.03 -5.58 3.65
C THR A 94 14.71 -6.84 3.14
N HIS A 95 15.34 -7.59 4.03
CA HIS A 95 15.95 -8.88 3.70
C HIS A 95 14.84 -9.90 3.34
N SER A 96 15.03 -10.69 2.27
CA SER A 96 14.02 -11.66 1.79
C SER A 96 13.53 -12.63 2.88
N PHE A 97 14.36 -12.99 3.83
CA PHE A 97 14.02 -13.81 4.99
C PHE A 97 13.88 -13.01 6.29
N ASN A 98 13.49 -11.72 6.19
CA ASN A 98 13.51 -10.80 7.33
C ASN A 98 12.83 -11.37 8.59
N ASN A 99 11.64 -11.95 8.46
CA ASN A 99 10.91 -12.50 9.59
C ASN A 99 11.54 -13.77 10.20
N LEU A 100 12.42 -14.44 9.48
CA LEU A 100 13.14 -15.64 9.95
C LEU A 100 14.49 -15.30 10.59
N LEU A 101 15.01 -14.09 10.37
CA LEU A 101 16.27 -13.68 10.97
C LEU A 101 16.14 -13.50 12.47
N PRO A 102 17.20 -13.76 13.25
CA PRO A 102 17.24 -13.40 14.66
C PRO A 102 17.11 -11.88 14.85
N LYS A 103 16.51 -11.46 15.97
CA LYS A 103 16.20 -10.04 16.28
C LYS A 103 17.42 -9.10 16.09
N ARG A 104 18.63 -9.56 16.43
CA ARG A 104 19.86 -8.78 16.30
C ARG A 104 20.24 -8.41 14.84
N LEU A 105 19.73 -9.17 13.86
CA LEU A 105 19.98 -8.92 12.42
C LEU A 105 18.82 -8.18 11.74
N ARG A 106 17.65 -8.17 12.36
CA ARG A 106 16.51 -7.39 11.88
C ARG A 106 16.60 -5.95 12.37
N LYS A 107 16.14 -5.02 11.56
CA LYS A 107 16.07 -3.60 11.94
C LYS A 107 14.80 -3.27 12.77
N GLY A 108 13.93 -4.23 12.97
CA GLY A 108 12.65 -4.09 13.68
C GLY A 108 12.06 -5.43 14.12
N PRO A 109 10.82 -5.46 14.63
CA PRO A 109 10.08 -6.67 14.94
C PRO A 109 9.77 -7.49 13.69
N GLN A 110 9.30 -8.74 13.88
CA GLN A 110 8.62 -9.46 12.79
C GLN A 110 7.36 -8.70 12.41
N ILE A 111 7.10 -8.56 11.12
CA ILE A 111 5.86 -7.95 10.63
C ILE A 111 4.97 -9.07 10.10
N ILE A 112 3.84 -9.28 10.72
CA ILE A 112 2.88 -10.32 10.35
C ILE A 112 1.57 -9.67 9.97
N PHE A 113 1.04 -10.04 8.82
CA PHE A 113 -0.24 -9.54 8.33
C PHE A 113 -1.38 -10.49 8.69
N ALA A 114 -2.49 -9.92 9.15
CA ALA A 114 -3.70 -10.64 9.51
C ALA A 114 -4.95 -9.86 9.03
N GLY A 115 -6.12 -10.51 9.05
CA GLY A 115 -7.37 -9.88 8.64
C GLY A 115 -7.51 -9.71 7.11
N ASN A 116 -6.66 -10.36 6.34
CA ASN A 116 -6.78 -10.53 4.89
C ASN A 116 -7.41 -11.88 4.52
N SER A 117 -7.74 -12.69 5.50
CA SER A 117 -8.48 -13.95 5.38
C SER A 117 -9.29 -14.21 6.65
N ILE A 118 -10.22 -15.18 6.58
CA ILE A 118 -11.02 -15.66 7.71
C ILE A 118 -10.60 -17.07 8.16
N SER A 119 -9.39 -17.49 7.81
CA SER A 119 -8.87 -18.83 8.15
C SER A 119 -8.62 -18.95 9.66
N SER A 120 -9.36 -19.85 10.32
CA SER A 120 -9.15 -20.17 11.72
C SER A 120 -7.82 -20.91 11.96
N THR A 121 -7.41 -21.75 11.01
CA THR A 121 -6.11 -22.46 11.08
C THR A 121 -4.96 -21.46 11.05
N TYR A 122 -4.99 -20.50 10.12
CA TYR A 122 -3.97 -19.46 10.06
C TYR A 122 -3.85 -18.66 11.36
N LEU A 123 -5.00 -18.34 11.99
CA LEU A 123 -4.99 -17.62 13.27
C LEU A 123 -4.46 -18.49 14.42
N ALA A 124 -4.79 -19.78 14.48
CA ALA A 124 -4.27 -20.70 15.47
C ALA A 124 -2.74 -20.81 15.38
N ASP A 125 -2.21 -21.08 14.18
CA ASP A 125 -0.77 -21.14 13.93
C ASP A 125 -0.07 -19.81 14.27
N LEU A 126 -0.75 -18.68 14.01
CA LEU A 126 -0.22 -17.38 14.37
C LEU A 126 -0.14 -17.19 15.89
N PHE A 127 -1.12 -17.64 16.67
CA PHE A 127 -1.06 -17.57 18.12
C PHE A 127 0.06 -18.44 18.70
N ASP A 128 0.30 -19.62 18.15
CA ASP A 128 1.45 -20.46 18.51
C ASP A 128 2.77 -19.70 18.26
N LEU A 129 2.87 -18.98 17.12
CA LEU A 129 4.03 -18.14 16.84
C LEU A 129 4.21 -17.00 17.85
N LEU A 130 3.13 -16.49 18.43
CA LEU A 130 3.15 -15.33 19.36
C LEU A 130 3.45 -15.74 20.81
N GLU A 131 3.51 -17.03 21.13
CA GLU A 131 3.84 -17.50 22.47
C GLU A 131 5.20 -16.95 22.94
N GLY A 132 5.24 -16.40 24.13
CA GLY A 132 6.45 -15.83 24.73
C GLY A 132 6.98 -14.54 24.10
N LYS A 133 6.31 -13.98 23.09
CA LYS A 133 6.78 -12.75 22.39
C LYS A 133 6.00 -11.51 22.82
N ASP A 134 6.67 -10.38 22.82
CA ASP A 134 6.02 -9.08 22.95
C ASP A 134 5.39 -8.64 21.62
N VAL A 135 4.12 -8.22 21.70
CA VAL A 135 3.28 -7.94 20.51
C VAL A 135 2.76 -6.51 20.56
N SER A 136 2.75 -5.86 19.40
CA SER A 136 1.93 -4.68 19.12
C SER A 136 1.00 -4.95 17.94
N VAL A 137 -0.11 -4.23 17.87
CA VAL A 137 -1.12 -4.37 16.81
C VAL A 137 -1.33 -3.02 16.12
N ASN A 138 -1.33 -3.00 14.79
CA ASN A 138 -1.84 -1.89 13.99
C ASN A 138 -3.04 -2.35 13.19
N VAL A 139 -4.23 -1.91 13.58
CA VAL A 139 -5.46 -2.17 12.84
C VAL A 139 -5.71 -1.04 11.86
N ILE A 140 -5.94 -1.38 10.59
CA ILE A 140 -6.09 -0.45 9.49
C ILE A 140 -7.44 -0.66 8.81
N SER A 141 -8.35 0.26 9.00
CA SER A 141 -9.66 0.26 8.34
C SER A 141 -10.26 1.66 8.38
N LYS A 142 -10.59 2.24 7.23
CA LYS A 142 -11.22 3.57 7.18
C LYS A 142 -12.60 3.56 7.83
N SER A 143 -13.48 2.65 7.42
CA SER A 143 -14.84 2.55 7.97
C SER A 143 -14.90 1.80 9.31
N GLY A 144 -13.99 0.85 9.52
CA GLY A 144 -14.04 -0.09 10.64
C GLY A 144 -15.11 -1.18 10.52
N THR A 145 -15.79 -1.27 9.36
CA THR A 145 -16.89 -2.22 9.12
C THR A 145 -16.53 -3.33 8.13
N THR A 146 -15.34 -3.30 7.55
CA THR A 146 -14.85 -4.39 6.70
C THR A 146 -14.74 -5.67 7.54
N THR A 147 -15.40 -6.72 7.09
CA THR A 147 -15.69 -7.92 7.90
C THR A 147 -14.43 -8.61 8.39
N GLU A 148 -13.49 -8.91 7.49
CA GLU A 148 -12.29 -9.69 7.79
C GLU A 148 -11.37 -8.98 8.81
N PRO A 149 -10.99 -7.71 8.62
CA PRO A 149 -10.23 -6.96 9.62
C PRO A 149 -10.99 -6.78 10.93
N ALA A 150 -12.32 -6.61 10.91
CA ALA A 150 -13.12 -6.44 12.12
C ALA A 150 -13.14 -7.72 12.97
N ILE A 151 -13.26 -8.90 12.34
CA ILE A 151 -13.19 -10.20 13.02
C ILE A 151 -11.78 -10.39 13.61
N ALA A 152 -10.74 -10.22 12.80
CA ALA A 152 -9.36 -10.37 13.25
C ALA A 152 -9.05 -9.40 14.40
N PHE A 153 -9.47 -8.14 14.29
CA PHE A 153 -9.21 -7.15 15.33
C PHE A 153 -9.92 -7.49 16.65
N ARG A 154 -11.14 -7.98 16.61
CA ARG A 154 -11.84 -8.44 17.82
C ARG A 154 -11.06 -9.53 18.55
N ILE A 155 -10.55 -10.52 17.81
CA ILE A 155 -9.77 -11.62 18.35
C ILE A 155 -8.44 -11.09 18.96
N PHE A 156 -7.72 -10.27 18.21
CA PHE A 156 -6.46 -9.70 18.69
C PHE A 156 -6.64 -8.71 19.85
N LYS A 157 -7.74 -7.95 19.90
CA LYS A 157 -8.06 -7.08 21.03
C LYS A 157 -8.17 -7.91 22.32
N SER A 158 -8.94 -9.01 22.29
CA SER A 158 -9.09 -9.90 23.43
C SER A 158 -7.75 -10.51 23.85
N TYR A 159 -6.95 -11.00 22.90
CA TYR A 159 -5.61 -11.51 23.17
C TYR A 159 -4.69 -10.48 23.83
N MET A 160 -4.71 -9.24 23.35
CA MET A 160 -3.88 -8.17 23.90
C MET A 160 -4.32 -7.78 25.32
N GLU A 161 -5.63 -7.73 25.57
CA GLU A 161 -6.17 -7.44 26.90
C GLU A 161 -5.89 -8.57 27.91
N GLU A 162 -5.97 -9.82 27.49
CA GLU A 162 -5.60 -10.97 28.31
C GLU A 162 -4.11 -10.94 28.67
N LYS A 163 -3.26 -10.66 27.69
CA LYS A 163 -1.80 -10.68 27.85
C LYS A 163 -1.25 -9.51 28.65
N TYR A 164 -1.78 -8.30 28.44
CA TYR A 164 -1.19 -7.07 28.99
C TYR A 164 -2.11 -6.29 29.93
N GLY A 165 -3.34 -6.76 30.15
CA GLY A 165 -4.40 -5.95 30.78
C GLY A 165 -4.85 -4.79 29.86
N LYS A 166 -5.94 -4.10 30.22
CA LYS A 166 -6.49 -3.02 29.37
C LYS A 166 -5.50 -1.89 29.11
N GLU A 167 -4.82 -1.40 30.14
CA GLU A 167 -3.85 -0.30 30.01
C GLU A 167 -2.61 -0.70 29.19
N GLY A 168 -2.13 -1.92 29.39
CA GLY A 168 -1.02 -2.45 28.59
C GLY A 168 -1.39 -2.63 27.12
N ALA A 169 -2.57 -3.20 26.86
CA ALA A 169 -3.12 -3.35 25.50
C ALA A 169 -3.30 -1.98 24.81
N ARG A 170 -3.88 -1.00 25.52
CA ARG A 170 -4.06 0.38 25.02
C ARG A 170 -2.76 0.98 24.51
N SER A 171 -1.67 0.78 25.21
CA SER A 171 -0.36 1.33 24.85
C SER A 171 0.33 0.64 23.68
N ARG A 172 -0.20 -0.50 23.21
CA ARG A 172 0.36 -1.38 22.17
C ARG A 172 -0.55 -1.56 20.95
N ILE A 173 -1.79 -1.05 21.00
CA ILE A 173 -2.73 -1.05 19.89
C ILE A 173 -2.75 0.34 19.24
N TYR A 174 -2.60 0.36 17.93
CA TYR A 174 -2.60 1.54 17.08
C TYR A 174 -3.71 1.38 16.04
N ALA A 175 -4.53 2.41 15.85
CA ALA A 175 -5.61 2.39 14.87
C ALA A 175 -5.34 3.40 13.75
N THR A 176 -5.21 2.90 12.52
CA THR A 176 -5.13 3.74 11.32
C THR A 176 -6.51 3.75 10.68
N THR A 177 -7.22 4.87 10.79
CA THR A 177 -8.65 4.95 10.47
C THR A 177 -9.05 6.35 9.98
N ASP A 178 -10.34 6.59 9.82
CA ASP A 178 -10.89 7.91 9.51
C ASP A 178 -10.58 8.93 10.63
N GLN A 179 -10.50 10.20 10.26
CA GLN A 179 -10.18 11.28 11.21
C GLN A 179 -11.28 11.48 12.26
N ALA A 180 -12.55 11.36 11.87
CA ALA A 180 -13.67 11.83 12.68
C ALA A 180 -14.81 10.80 12.85
N ARG A 181 -14.91 9.80 11.97
CA ARG A 181 -16.08 8.92 11.88
C ARG A 181 -15.70 7.46 11.61
N GLY A 182 -16.68 6.58 11.72
CA GLY A 182 -16.51 5.14 11.51
C GLY A 182 -16.41 4.34 12.81
N ALA A 183 -16.72 3.05 12.72
CA ALA A 183 -16.79 2.16 13.87
C ALA A 183 -15.42 2.01 14.56
N LEU A 184 -14.33 1.91 13.78
CA LEU A 184 -12.98 1.79 14.34
C LEU A 184 -12.55 3.10 15.02
N LYS A 185 -12.92 4.27 14.47
CA LYS A 185 -12.61 5.56 15.09
C LYS A 185 -13.31 5.71 16.45
N GLY A 186 -14.61 5.42 16.50
CA GLY A 186 -15.36 5.47 17.77
C GLY A 186 -14.81 4.50 18.82
N LEU A 187 -14.45 3.28 18.41
CA LEU A 187 -13.82 2.32 19.30
C LEU A 187 -12.44 2.80 19.79
N ALA A 188 -11.60 3.28 18.89
CA ALA A 188 -10.26 3.75 19.23
C ALA A 188 -10.28 4.93 20.21
N ASP A 189 -11.21 5.86 20.02
CA ASP A 189 -11.39 7.00 20.94
C ASP A 189 -11.89 6.54 22.32
N GLY A 190 -12.85 5.63 22.35
CA GLY A 190 -13.39 5.08 23.61
C GLY A 190 -12.37 4.28 24.41
N GLU A 191 -11.51 3.53 23.76
CA GLU A 191 -10.44 2.74 24.38
C GLU A 191 -9.13 3.53 24.58
N GLY A 192 -9.02 4.73 24.00
CA GLY A 192 -7.84 5.58 24.08
C GLY A 192 -6.63 5.09 23.29
N TYR A 193 -6.84 4.41 22.17
CA TYR A 193 -5.75 3.96 21.29
C TYR A 193 -5.10 5.16 20.57
N GLU A 194 -3.81 5.07 20.28
CA GLU A 194 -3.18 6.05 19.39
C GLU A 194 -3.72 5.87 17.96
N THR A 195 -4.25 6.97 17.38
CA THR A 195 -4.87 6.95 16.04
C THR A 195 -4.02 7.67 15.01
N PHE A 196 -4.06 7.17 13.77
CA PHE A 196 -3.49 7.79 12.57
C PHE A 196 -4.55 7.89 11.49
N VAL A 197 -4.44 8.91 10.64
CA VAL A 197 -5.49 9.28 9.70
C VAL A 197 -5.30 8.61 8.34
N VAL A 198 -6.39 8.06 7.81
CA VAL A 198 -6.53 7.74 6.39
C VAL A 198 -7.20 8.92 5.72
N PRO A 199 -6.51 9.70 4.86
CA PRO A 199 -7.10 10.88 4.23
C PRO A 199 -8.34 10.54 3.41
N ASP A 200 -9.32 11.45 3.40
CA ASP A 200 -10.58 11.24 2.68
C ASP A 200 -10.41 11.22 1.17
N ASP A 201 -9.48 12.01 0.67
CA ASP A 201 -9.16 12.17 -0.73
C ASP A 201 -8.14 11.16 -1.28
N VAL A 202 -7.78 10.12 -0.47
CA VAL A 202 -6.87 9.04 -0.89
C VAL A 202 -7.60 7.71 -0.83
N GLY A 203 -7.76 7.07 -1.98
CA GLY A 203 -8.33 5.72 -2.07
C GLY A 203 -7.42 4.65 -1.45
N GLY A 204 -8.01 3.54 -0.97
CA GLY A 204 -7.27 2.49 -0.26
C GLY A 204 -6.03 1.97 -1.01
N ARG A 205 -6.16 1.63 -2.28
CA ARG A 205 -5.06 1.13 -3.12
C ARG A 205 -3.96 2.15 -3.43
N TYR A 206 -4.21 3.45 -3.17
CA TYR A 206 -3.26 4.55 -3.33
C TYR A 206 -2.63 5.01 -2.00
N SER A 207 -2.94 4.35 -0.88
CA SER A 207 -2.69 4.86 0.47
C SER A 207 -1.31 4.51 1.05
N ILE A 208 -0.43 3.87 0.30
CA ILE A 208 0.90 3.44 0.80
C ILE A 208 1.73 4.59 1.40
N LEU A 209 1.62 5.80 0.87
CA LEU A 209 2.35 6.98 1.35
C LEU A 209 1.58 7.77 2.43
N THR A 210 0.50 7.21 2.96
CA THR A 210 -0.20 7.69 4.16
C THR A 210 0.21 6.87 5.39
N ALA A 211 -0.39 7.12 6.54
CA ALA A 211 -0.18 6.32 7.74
C ALA A 211 -0.43 4.82 7.52
N VAL A 212 -1.31 4.46 6.56
CA VAL A 212 -1.61 3.08 6.17
C VAL A 212 -0.35 2.27 5.84
N GLY A 213 0.52 2.82 5.00
CA GLY A 213 1.78 2.17 4.64
C GLY A 213 2.95 2.62 5.52
N LEU A 214 3.04 3.93 5.81
CA LEU A 214 4.22 4.49 6.46
C LEU A 214 4.48 3.93 7.86
N LEU A 215 3.45 3.64 8.66
CA LEU A 215 3.65 3.10 10.00
C LEU A 215 4.26 1.70 9.98
N PRO A 216 3.67 0.69 9.32
CA PRO A 216 4.28 -0.64 9.27
C PRO A 216 5.63 -0.67 8.55
N ILE A 217 5.82 0.14 7.50
CA ILE A 217 7.10 0.27 6.78
C ILE A 217 8.20 0.82 7.71
N ALA A 218 7.90 1.86 8.50
CA ALA A 218 8.84 2.42 9.46
C ALA A 218 9.15 1.42 10.59
N VAL A 219 8.16 0.64 11.04
CA VAL A 219 8.38 -0.41 12.06
C VAL A 219 9.28 -1.51 11.52
N ALA A 220 9.17 -1.88 10.24
CA ALA A 220 10.07 -2.83 9.58
C ALA A 220 11.53 -2.33 9.48
N GLY A 221 11.78 -1.05 9.81
CA GLY A 221 13.12 -0.46 9.83
C GLY A 221 13.54 0.24 8.54
N VAL A 222 12.61 0.41 7.61
CA VAL A 222 12.83 1.21 6.38
C VAL A 222 12.79 2.70 6.72
N ASP A 223 13.68 3.49 6.14
CA ASP A 223 13.64 4.94 6.31
C ASP A 223 12.54 5.56 5.44
N ILE A 224 11.42 5.87 6.06
CA ILE A 224 10.27 6.47 5.38
C ILE A 224 10.53 7.91 4.89
N ARG A 225 11.58 8.59 5.35
CA ARG A 225 11.97 9.91 4.81
C ARG A 225 12.54 9.76 3.41
N GLU A 226 13.39 8.74 3.22
CA GLU A 226 13.95 8.41 1.92
C GLU A 226 12.85 7.94 0.95
N LEU A 227 11.90 7.14 1.43
CA LEU A 227 10.73 6.73 0.65
C LEU A 227 9.93 7.96 0.18
N MET A 228 9.60 8.89 1.08
CA MET A 228 8.87 10.12 0.74
C MET A 228 9.69 11.07 -0.16
N ARG A 229 11.02 11.09 -0.01
CA ARG A 229 11.91 11.84 -0.91
C ARG A 229 11.85 11.30 -2.33
N GLY A 230 12.00 9.97 -2.48
CA GLY A 230 11.89 9.32 -3.79
C GLY A 230 10.54 9.55 -4.47
N ALA A 231 9.45 9.45 -3.69
CA ALA A 231 8.10 9.74 -4.18
C ALA A 231 7.94 11.21 -4.62
N LYS A 232 8.54 12.15 -3.88
CA LYS A 232 8.54 13.58 -4.24
C LYS A 232 9.33 13.86 -5.52
N ASP A 233 10.46 13.18 -5.70
CA ASP A 233 11.27 13.34 -6.90
C ASP A 233 10.55 12.74 -8.11
N ALA A 234 9.93 11.57 -8.00
CA ALA A 234 9.07 10.98 -9.02
C ALA A 234 7.87 11.89 -9.36
N MET A 235 7.22 12.46 -8.34
CA MET A 235 6.12 13.41 -8.55
C MET A 235 6.54 14.61 -9.42
N LYS A 236 7.75 15.14 -9.23
CA LYS A 236 8.27 16.24 -10.05
C LYS A 236 8.58 15.80 -11.47
N GLU A 237 9.23 14.64 -11.64
CA GLU A 237 9.61 14.07 -12.92
C GLU A 237 8.38 13.77 -13.77
N PHE A 238 7.39 13.07 -13.21
CA PHE A 238 6.18 12.67 -13.94
C PHE A 238 5.10 13.75 -14.05
N ARG A 239 5.37 14.96 -13.60
CA ARG A 239 4.53 16.13 -13.85
C ARG A 239 4.77 16.75 -15.23
N ASN A 240 5.77 16.30 -15.97
CA ASN A 240 6.02 16.74 -17.33
C ASN A 240 4.84 16.30 -18.23
N PRO A 241 4.18 17.23 -18.98
CA PRO A 241 3.06 16.89 -19.84
C PRO A 241 3.48 16.16 -21.15
N GLU A 242 4.76 16.27 -21.53
CA GLU A 242 5.26 15.74 -22.79
C GLU A 242 5.31 14.21 -22.79
N LEU A 243 4.54 13.58 -23.69
CA LEU A 243 4.46 12.12 -23.81
C LEU A 243 5.85 11.48 -24.00
N SER A 244 6.68 12.07 -24.88
CA SER A 244 8.03 11.55 -25.20
C SER A 244 9.01 11.57 -24.02
N GLU A 245 8.73 12.40 -23.00
CA GLU A 245 9.60 12.60 -21.83
C GLU A 245 9.02 12.02 -20.53
N ASN A 246 7.80 11.50 -20.56
CA ASN A 246 7.11 11.00 -19.38
C ASN A 246 6.85 9.49 -19.47
N ALA A 247 7.67 8.70 -18.77
CA ALA A 247 7.57 7.25 -18.77
C ALA A 247 6.20 6.72 -18.34
N CYS A 248 5.51 7.40 -17.40
CA CYS A 248 4.15 7.02 -16.98
C CYS A 248 3.15 7.21 -18.12
N TYR A 249 3.28 8.29 -18.90
CA TYR A 249 2.39 8.54 -20.02
C TYR A 249 2.70 7.64 -21.20
N GLN A 250 3.97 7.34 -21.46
CA GLN A 250 4.36 6.36 -22.47
C GLN A 250 3.77 4.99 -22.16
N TYR A 251 3.87 4.53 -20.89
CA TYR A 251 3.26 3.29 -20.46
C TYR A 251 1.73 3.30 -20.63
N ALA A 252 1.06 4.35 -20.17
CA ALA A 252 -0.38 4.49 -20.31
C ALA A 252 -0.83 4.54 -21.79
N ALA A 253 -0.11 5.27 -22.64
CA ALA A 253 -0.39 5.35 -24.07
C ALA A 253 -0.25 3.99 -24.76
N ALA A 254 0.87 3.28 -24.50
CA ALA A 254 1.11 1.94 -25.05
C ALA A 254 -0.01 0.97 -24.67
N ARG A 255 -0.40 0.93 -23.38
CA ARG A 255 -1.50 0.10 -22.87
C ARG A 255 -2.83 0.41 -23.57
N ASN A 256 -3.16 1.71 -23.74
CA ASN A 256 -4.39 2.13 -24.42
C ASN A 256 -4.41 1.74 -25.89
N VAL A 257 -3.30 1.90 -26.62
CA VAL A 257 -3.20 1.49 -28.02
C VAL A 257 -3.37 -0.02 -28.15
N LEU A 258 -2.68 -0.80 -27.31
CA LEU A 258 -2.78 -2.26 -27.32
C LEU A 258 -4.19 -2.73 -26.97
N LEU A 259 -4.84 -2.13 -25.97
CA LEU A 259 -6.24 -2.43 -25.63
C LEU A 259 -7.18 -2.25 -26.82
N ARG A 260 -7.04 -1.16 -27.58
CA ARG A 260 -7.82 -0.90 -28.80
C ARG A 260 -7.59 -1.93 -29.90
N LYS A 261 -6.44 -2.60 -29.87
CA LYS A 261 -6.10 -3.70 -30.77
C LYS A 261 -6.57 -5.08 -30.26
N GLY A 262 -7.24 -5.12 -29.10
CA GLY A 262 -7.79 -6.36 -28.53
C GLY A 262 -6.87 -7.09 -27.55
N TYR A 263 -5.76 -6.48 -27.12
CA TYR A 263 -4.91 -7.03 -26.06
C TYR A 263 -5.52 -6.67 -24.70
N ASN A 264 -6.33 -7.57 -24.17
CA ASN A 264 -7.17 -7.33 -22.97
C ASN A 264 -6.54 -7.84 -21.67
N ILE A 265 -5.39 -8.47 -21.74
CA ILE A 265 -4.68 -9.03 -20.59
C ILE A 265 -3.28 -8.44 -20.56
N GLU A 266 -2.87 -7.92 -19.41
CA GLU A 266 -1.51 -7.49 -19.15
C GLU A 266 -0.90 -8.34 -18.05
N ILE A 267 0.26 -8.91 -18.31
CA ILE A 267 0.94 -9.79 -17.36
C ILE A 267 2.21 -9.10 -16.86
N MET A 268 2.26 -8.81 -15.58
CA MET A 268 3.50 -8.38 -14.93
C MET A 268 4.32 -9.61 -14.56
N VAL A 269 5.46 -9.77 -15.21
CA VAL A 269 6.43 -10.82 -14.90
C VAL A 269 7.58 -10.20 -14.11
N ASN A 270 7.87 -10.74 -12.94
CA ASN A 270 9.00 -10.30 -12.15
C ASN A 270 10.00 -11.45 -11.96
N TYR A 271 11.30 -11.11 -11.93
CA TYR A 271 12.40 -12.07 -11.75
C TYR A 271 13.01 -12.01 -10.36
N GLU A 272 12.53 -11.08 -9.52
CA GLU A 272 12.98 -10.90 -8.15
C GLU A 272 11.85 -11.31 -7.20
N PRO A 273 12.02 -12.37 -6.37
CA PRO A 273 10.95 -12.86 -5.50
C PRO A 273 10.40 -11.81 -4.54
N SER A 274 11.20 -10.82 -4.16
CA SER A 274 10.77 -9.70 -3.30
C SER A 274 9.76 -8.77 -3.98
N LEU A 275 9.53 -8.89 -5.29
CA LEU A 275 8.52 -8.14 -6.04
C LEU A 275 7.14 -8.82 -6.08
N HIS A 276 6.98 -10.01 -5.50
CA HIS A 276 5.69 -10.72 -5.49
C HIS A 276 4.54 -9.81 -5.03
N PHE A 277 4.63 -9.23 -3.83
CA PHE A 277 3.56 -8.36 -3.32
C PHE A 277 3.49 -6.99 -4.01
N PHE A 278 4.54 -6.55 -4.69
CA PHE A 278 4.44 -5.40 -5.60
C PHE A 278 3.52 -5.73 -6.78
N THR A 279 3.64 -6.92 -7.36
CA THR A 279 2.74 -7.41 -8.41
C THR A 279 1.30 -7.55 -7.90
N GLU A 280 1.09 -8.08 -6.69
CA GLU A 280 -0.26 -8.19 -6.09
C GLU A 280 -0.90 -6.80 -5.86
N TRP A 281 -0.12 -5.83 -5.35
CA TRP A 281 -0.57 -4.45 -5.22
C TRP A 281 -0.87 -3.81 -6.59
N TRP A 282 -0.02 -4.02 -7.59
CA TRP A 282 -0.22 -3.55 -8.97
C TRP A 282 -1.53 -4.11 -9.56
N LYS A 283 -1.83 -5.40 -9.38
CA LYS A 283 -3.10 -6.00 -9.83
C LYS A 283 -4.30 -5.31 -9.22
N GLN A 284 -4.30 -5.05 -7.93
CA GLN A 284 -5.38 -4.32 -7.27
C GLN A 284 -5.46 -2.88 -7.79
N LEU A 285 -4.33 -2.19 -7.89
CA LEU A 285 -4.28 -0.79 -8.33
C LEU A 285 -4.94 -0.61 -9.69
N PHE A 286 -4.55 -1.41 -10.68
CA PHE A 286 -5.08 -1.32 -12.04
C PHE A 286 -6.47 -1.95 -12.14
N GLY A 287 -6.68 -3.13 -11.59
CA GLY A 287 -7.98 -3.81 -11.66
C GLY A 287 -9.13 -2.99 -11.08
N GLU A 288 -8.97 -2.42 -9.90
CA GLU A 288 -10.00 -1.59 -9.28
C GLU A 288 -10.08 -0.17 -9.87
N SER A 289 -9.00 0.36 -10.46
CA SER A 289 -9.03 1.71 -11.06
C SER A 289 -9.68 1.70 -12.43
N GLU A 290 -9.40 0.71 -13.26
CA GLU A 290 -9.80 0.62 -14.65
C GLU A 290 -11.00 -0.31 -14.88
N GLY A 291 -11.15 -1.35 -14.05
CA GLY A 291 -12.17 -2.39 -14.18
C GLY A 291 -13.59 -1.93 -13.81
N LYS A 292 -14.08 -0.91 -14.49
CA LYS A 292 -15.42 -0.34 -14.31
C LYS A 292 -16.23 -0.48 -15.59
N ASP A 293 -17.51 -0.76 -15.46
CA ASP A 293 -18.45 -0.89 -16.59
C ASP A 293 -18.03 -1.96 -17.62
N GLY A 294 -17.37 -3.03 -17.17
CA GLY A 294 -16.85 -4.07 -18.04
C GLY A 294 -15.68 -3.63 -18.92
N LYS A 295 -15.00 -2.54 -18.57
CA LYS A 295 -13.87 -1.96 -19.29
C LYS A 295 -12.55 -2.22 -18.56
N GLY A 296 -11.45 -1.82 -19.21
CA GLY A 296 -10.10 -1.95 -18.67
C GLY A 296 -9.39 -3.22 -19.12
N ILE A 297 -8.11 -3.30 -18.76
CA ILE A 297 -7.24 -4.45 -19.04
C ILE A 297 -7.24 -5.35 -17.80
N PHE A 298 -7.31 -6.67 -18.01
CA PHE A 298 -7.19 -7.62 -16.91
C PHE A 298 -5.71 -7.72 -16.45
N PRO A 299 -5.37 -7.29 -15.23
CA PRO A 299 -4.02 -7.37 -14.72
C PRO A 299 -3.76 -8.77 -14.14
N ALA A 300 -2.76 -9.46 -14.67
CA ALA A 300 -2.28 -10.74 -14.17
C ALA A 300 -0.83 -10.62 -13.68
N GLY A 301 -0.39 -11.55 -12.84
CA GLY A 301 0.98 -11.60 -12.36
C GLY A 301 1.58 -12.98 -12.46
N VAL A 302 2.88 -13.05 -12.79
CA VAL A 302 3.66 -14.29 -12.82
C VAL A 302 4.99 -14.04 -12.14
N ASP A 303 5.30 -14.87 -11.15
CA ASP A 303 6.59 -14.81 -10.46
C ASP A 303 7.56 -15.79 -11.15
N ASN A 304 8.62 -15.21 -11.72
CA ASN A 304 9.80 -15.92 -12.20
C ASN A 304 9.48 -17.26 -12.89
N SER A 305 8.68 -17.22 -13.96
CA SER A 305 8.49 -18.38 -14.80
C SER A 305 9.52 -18.38 -15.92
N THR A 306 10.27 -19.45 -16.00
CA THR A 306 11.17 -19.76 -17.13
C THR A 306 10.52 -20.74 -18.13
N ASP A 307 9.31 -21.19 -17.84
CA ASP A 307 8.58 -22.19 -18.62
C ASP A 307 7.49 -21.57 -19.49
#